data_786a7617f1355d804a836da20c932a5b
#
_entry.id   786a7617f1355d804a836da20c932a5b
#
_cell.length_a   1.000
_cell.length_b   1.000
_cell.length_c   1.000
_cell.angle_alpha   90.00
_cell.angle_beta   90.00
_cell.angle_gamma   90.00
#
_symmetry.space_group_name_H-M   'P 1'
#
loop_
_entity.id
_entity.type
_entity.pdbx_description
1 polymer ?
#
loop_
_entity_poly.entity_id
_entity_poly.type
_entity_poly.pdbx_seq_one_letter_code
_entity_poly.pdbx_strand_id
1 'polypeptide(L)'
;IPSRNMDNETKFMITCMLFTAICSSASSAEWKATVVKSIDALVTSCVVVPCSFSHTGGNLPTSRLRGIWHEKDDKKSNIYHEDYTLIENNFKDRTQLVGRLGQNNCTLEITGVKDHDNGPFCFRVELVRTENNDPTKDMFSFVDNCVELKMLPEPAEPTVIKPMTATQGEPYTVTCSVIHTCPTHVPKLTWNLDSTKVIVHHKDIKQGNWETQSSLTVIPEEKDDNREITCTAEFNGGLKSSETFTLHVKHIENYNHIIIPAVVGIGTALLFGIPCILMAKKYK
;
A
#
# COMPACT_ATOMS: atom_id res chain seq x y z
N ILE A 1 -8.87 51.35 -65.32
CA ILE A 1 -8.42 50.17 -64.55
C ILE A 1 -9.61 49.25 -64.40
N PRO A 2 -9.64 48.03 -65.05
CA PRO A 2 -10.80 47.15 -64.95
C PRO A 2 -10.82 46.48 -63.58
N SER A 3 -11.94 46.59 -62.89
CA SER A 3 -12.23 45.85 -61.69
C SER A 3 -12.45 44.38 -62.05
N ARG A 4 -11.56 43.53 -61.61
CA ARG A 4 -11.66 42.08 -61.78
C ARG A 4 -12.80 41.58 -60.89
N ASN A 5 -13.97 41.31 -61.49
CA ASN A 5 -15.01 40.58 -60.79
C ASN A 5 -14.50 39.17 -60.50
N MET A 6 -14.40 38.81 -59.25
CA MET A 6 -14.09 37.45 -58.80
C MET A 6 -15.23 36.53 -59.19
N ASP A 7 -14.95 35.43 -59.89
CA ASP A 7 -15.89 34.40 -60.26
C ASP A 7 -16.59 33.82 -59.02
N ASN A 8 -17.84 33.41 -59.20
CA ASN A 8 -18.66 32.79 -58.14
C ASN A 8 -18.00 31.58 -57.48
N GLU A 9 -17.23 30.83 -58.25
CA GLU A 9 -16.46 29.69 -57.71
C GLU A 9 -15.35 30.12 -56.73
N THR A 10 -14.65 31.19 -57.06
CA THR A 10 -13.57 31.74 -56.19
C THR A 10 -14.17 32.30 -54.91
N LYS A 11 -15.33 32.95 -54.95
CA LYS A 11 -16.08 33.44 -53.79
C LYS A 11 -16.55 32.26 -52.90
N PHE A 12 -17.07 31.21 -53.51
CA PHE A 12 -17.52 30.00 -52.84
C PHE A 12 -16.34 29.29 -52.14
N MET A 13 -15.19 29.14 -52.81
CA MET A 13 -13.98 28.54 -52.22
C MET A 13 -13.44 29.34 -51.05
N ILE A 14 -13.40 30.70 -51.19
CA ILE A 14 -12.95 31.59 -50.08
C ILE A 14 -13.94 31.49 -48.93
N THR A 15 -15.24 31.43 -49.18
CA THR A 15 -16.25 31.30 -48.11
C THR A 15 -16.15 29.91 -47.45
N CYS A 16 -15.93 28.80 -48.18
CA CYS A 16 -15.67 27.49 -47.61
C CYS A 16 -14.37 27.43 -46.79
N MET A 17 -13.28 28.07 -47.27
CA MET A 17 -12.03 28.13 -46.51
C MET A 17 -12.17 29.01 -45.24
N LEU A 18 -12.95 30.09 -45.28
CA LEU A 18 -13.25 30.89 -44.09
C LEU A 18 -14.13 30.08 -43.11
N PHE A 19 -15.12 29.32 -43.60
CA PHE A 19 -15.93 28.44 -42.74
C PHE A 19 -15.12 27.32 -42.10
N THR A 20 -14.19 26.68 -42.83
CA THR A 20 -13.29 25.66 -42.27
C THR A 20 -12.30 26.24 -41.28
N ALA A 21 -11.84 27.48 -41.47
CA ALA A 21 -10.98 28.17 -40.52
C ALA A 21 -11.71 28.61 -39.23
N ILE A 22 -13.04 28.83 -39.30
CA ILE A 22 -13.87 29.17 -38.13
C ILE A 22 -14.33 27.91 -37.38
N CYS A 23 -14.40 26.75 -38.09
CA CYS A 23 -14.66 25.44 -37.47
C CYS A 23 -13.40 24.74 -36.94
N SER A 24 -12.31 25.44 -36.71
CA SER A 24 -11.27 24.90 -35.82
C SER A 24 -11.92 24.72 -34.46
N SER A 25 -12.18 23.46 -34.11
CA SER A 25 -12.70 23.09 -32.80
C SER A 25 -11.86 23.76 -31.75
N ALA A 26 -12.42 24.77 -31.08
CA ALA A 26 -11.86 25.25 -29.84
C ALA A 26 -11.81 24.03 -28.92
N SER A 27 -10.64 23.43 -28.78
CA SER A 27 -10.40 22.38 -27.80
C SER A 27 -10.69 23.02 -26.45
N SER A 28 -11.89 22.78 -25.91
CA SER A 28 -12.20 23.22 -24.56
C SER A 28 -11.23 22.52 -23.63
N ALA A 29 -10.63 23.30 -22.73
CA ALA A 29 -9.78 22.74 -21.71
C ALA A 29 -10.55 21.68 -20.93
N GLU A 30 -10.04 20.47 -20.95
CA GLU A 30 -10.69 19.32 -20.30
C GLU A 30 -10.02 19.04 -18.96
N TRP A 31 -10.83 18.98 -17.91
CA TRP A 31 -10.41 18.58 -16.59
C TRP A 31 -10.63 17.08 -16.41
N LYS A 32 -9.63 16.37 -15.89
CA LYS A 32 -9.72 14.95 -15.56
C LYS A 32 -9.17 14.72 -14.16
N ALA A 33 -9.81 13.84 -13.38
CA ALA A 33 -9.26 13.33 -12.14
C ALA A 33 -9.31 11.79 -12.14
N THR A 34 -8.35 11.22 -11.44
CA THR A 34 -8.29 9.80 -11.14
C THR A 34 -8.32 9.63 -9.64
N VAL A 35 -9.40 9.04 -9.15
CA VAL A 35 -9.61 8.71 -7.75
C VAL A 35 -10.04 7.25 -7.68
N VAL A 36 -9.60 6.52 -6.67
CA VAL A 36 -10.09 5.16 -6.43
C VAL A 36 -11.56 5.20 -6.07
N LYS A 37 -12.36 4.25 -6.57
CA LYS A 37 -13.81 4.27 -6.39
C LYS A 37 -14.24 3.85 -4.98
N SER A 38 -13.51 2.94 -4.37
CA SER A 38 -13.82 2.42 -3.04
C SER A 38 -12.55 2.00 -2.30
N ILE A 39 -12.52 2.23 -0.98
CA ILE A 39 -11.46 1.81 -0.07
C ILE A 39 -12.11 1.23 1.18
N ASP A 40 -11.62 0.08 1.62
CA ASP A 40 -12.02 -0.52 2.90
C ASP A 40 -11.23 0.17 4.03
N ALA A 41 -11.89 0.95 4.87
CA ALA A 41 -11.28 1.76 5.93
C ALA A 41 -11.59 1.19 7.32
N LEU A 42 -10.56 0.91 8.10
CA LEU A 42 -10.72 0.44 9.47
C LEU A 42 -11.15 1.61 10.36
N VAL A 43 -12.29 1.44 11.07
CA VAL A 43 -12.80 2.43 12.04
C VAL A 43 -11.73 2.72 13.09
N THR A 44 -11.60 3.96 13.51
CA THR A 44 -10.58 4.54 14.41
C THR A 44 -9.18 4.68 13.80
N SER A 45 -8.88 4.01 12.69
CA SER A 45 -7.60 4.11 11.99
C SER A 45 -7.56 5.34 11.06
N CYS A 46 -6.72 5.31 10.05
CA CYS A 46 -6.67 6.35 9.01
C CYS A 46 -6.79 5.75 7.61
N VAL A 47 -7.17 6.58 6.67
CA VAL A 47 -7.21 6.25 5.25
C VAL A 47 -6.52 7.33 4.43
N VAL A 48 -5.66 6.93 3.50
CA VAL A 48 -5.08 7.82 2.50
C VAL A 48 -5.72 7.50 1.16
N VAL A 49 -6.46 8.47 0.62
CA VAL A 49 -7.18 8.37 -0.65
C VAL A 49 -6.28 8.88 -1.78
N PRO A 50 -5.72 8.01 -2.64
CA PRO A 50 -4.92 8.44 -3.78
C PRO A 50 -5.77 9.23 -4.77
N CYS A 51 -5.26 10.39 -5.16
CA CYS A 51 -5.95 11.29 -6.09
C CYS A 51 -4.94 12.00 -6.98
N SER A 52 -5.20 12.01 -8.27
CA SER A 52 -4.48 12.82 -9.24
C SER A 52 -5.44 13.52 -10.19
N PHE A 53 -5.06 14.70 -10.68
CA PHE A 53 -5.87 15.44 -11.64
C PHE A 53 -5.01 16.00 -12.77
N SER A 54 -5.65 16.36 -13.87
CA SER A 54 -4.98 16.97 -15.03
C SER A 54 -5.89 18.00 -15.69
N HIS A 55 -5.26 18.95 -16.39
CA HIS A 55 -5.91 19.98 -17.15
C HIS A 55 -5.22 20.15 -18.50
N THR A 56 -5.97 20.11 -19.59
CA THR A 56 -5.41 20.13 -20.96
C THR A 56 -5.25 21.55 -21.52
N GLY A 57 -5.74 22.59 -20.85
CA GLY A 57 -5.74 23.99 -21.29
C GLY A 57 -4.45 24.79 -21.05
N GLY A 58 -3.31 24.10 -20.78
CA GLY A 58 -2.00 24.73 -20.51
C GLY A 58 -1.60 24.71 -19.04
N ASN A 59 -0.43 25.29 -18.73
CA ASN A 59 0.10 25.32 -17.37
C ASN A 59 -0.69 26.30 -16.50
N LEU A 60 -1.34 25.76 -15.46
CA LEU A 60 -1.98 26.58 -14.45
C LEU A 60 -0.93 27.14 -13.47
N PRO A 61 -1.12 28.37 -12.96
CA PRO A 61 -0.25 28.91 -11.92
C PRO A 61 -0.42 28.10 -10.62
N THR A 62 0.56 27.26 -10.32
CA THR A 62 0.50 26.29 -9.21
C THR A 62 0.33 26.93 -7.83
N SER A 63 0.83 28.17 -7.65
CA SER A 63 0.67 28.95 -6.41
C SER A 63 -0.75 29.50 -6.17
N ARG A 64 -1.64 29.34 -7.14
CA ARG A 64 -3.03 29.81 -7.08
C ARG A 64 -4.05 28.66 -7.13
N LEU A 65 -3.58 27.42 -7.07
CA LEU A 65 -4.45 26.26 -7.01
C LEU A 65 -4.92 26.00 -5.58
N ARG A 66 -6.23 25.86 -5.42
CA ARG A 66 -6.89 25.43 -4.19
C ARG A 66 -7.51 24.06 -4.43
N GLY A 67 -7.25 23.10 -3.55
CA GLY A 67 -7.90 21.81 -3.54
C GLY A 67 -8.92 21.73 -2.41
N ILE A 68 -10.09 21.21 -2.71
CA ILE A 68 -11.21 21.02 -1.79
C ILE A 68 -11.68 19.60 -1.92
N TRP A 69 -11.99 18.94 -0.82
CA TRP A 69 -12.72 17.69 -0.82
C TRP A 69 -14.09 17.91 -0.16
N HIS A 70 -15.15 17.42 -0.79
CA HIS A 70 -16.52 17.65 -0.36
C HIS A 70 -17.38 16.41 -0.55
N GLU A 71 -18.52 16.35 0.11
CA GLU A 71 -19.51 15.30 -0.12
C GLU A 71 -20.16 15.46 -1.51
N LYS A 72 -20.49 14.33 -2.15
CA LYS A 72 -21.03 14.33 -3.52
C LYS A 72 -22.32 15.09 -3.64
N ASP A 73 -23.21 14.89 -2.69
CA ASP A 73 -24.58 15.41 -2.74
C ASP A 73 -24.68 16.85 -2.21
N ASP A 74 -23.72 17.28 -1.39
CA ASP A 74 -23.61 18.65 -0.90
C ASP A 74 -22.21 19.23 -1.13
N LYS A 75 -22.08 20.04 -2.20
CA LYS A 75 -20.81 20.72 -2.55
C LYS A 75 -20.37 21.76 -1.52
N LYS A 76 -21.19 22.10 -0.53
CA LYS A 76 -20.84 23.01 0.56
C LYS A 76 -20.35 22.26 1.80
N SER A 77 -20.67 20.96 1.91
CA SER A 77 -20.16 20.07 2.96
C SER A 77 -18.71 19.71 2.66
N ASN A 78 -17.78 20.59 3.04
CA ASN A 78 -16.35 20.36 2.82
C ASN A 78 -15.79 19.46 3.92
N ILE A 79 -15.24 18.33 3.52
CA ILE A 79 -14.47 17.47 4.43
C ILE A 79 -13.02 17.93 4.56
N TYR A 80 -12.49 18.62 3.54
CA TYR A 80 -11.20 19.31 3.56
C TYR A 80 -11.27 20.64 2.80
N HIS A 81 -10.74 21.69 3.41
CA HIS A 81 -10.54 23.01 2.82
C HIS A 81 -9.31 23.68 3.45
N GLU A 82 -8.60 24.57 2.72
CA GLU A 82 -7.45 25.31 3.27
C GLU A 82 -7.87 26.29 4.38
N ASP A 83 -9.09 26.85 4.27
CA ASP A 83 -9.73 27.63 5.34
C ASP A 83 -10.45 26.65 6.27
N TYR A 84 -9.88 26.50 7.46
CA TYR A 84 -10.39 25.62 8.51
C TYR A 84 -11.85 25.89 8.91
N THR A 85 -12.30 27.15 8.77
CA THR A 85 -13.68 27.56 9.13
C THR A 85 -14.74 26.95 8.21
N LEU A 86 -14.32 26.57 6.99
CA LEU A 86 -15.18 25.98 5.96
C LEU A 86 -15.23 24.45 6.01
N ILE A 87 -14.47 23.84 6.89
CA ILE A 87 -14.49 22.37 7.08
C ILE A 87 -15.67 22.00 7.99
N GLU A 88 -16.42 20.95 7.61
CA GLU A 88 -17.46 20.37 8.44
C GLU A 88 -16.95 19.94 9.81
N ASN A 89 -17.73 20.21 10.86
CA ASN A 89 -17.31 19.99 12.25
C ASN A 89 -16.87 18.54 12.51
N ASN A 90 -17.46 17.58 11.81
CA ASN A 90 -17.08 16.17 11.94
C ASN A 90 -15.68 15.88 11.40
N PHE A 91 -15.19 16.66 10.43
CA PHE A 91 -13.91 16.43 9.76
C PHE A 91 -12.78 17.36 10.22
N LYS A 92 -13.07 18.35 11.07
CA LYS A 92 -12.07 19.24 11.65
C LYS A 92 -10.99 18.44 12.38
N ASP A 93 -9.73 18.82 12.16
CA ASP A 93 -8.53 18.19 12.73
C ASP A 93 -8.30 16.71 12.32
N ARG A 94 -9.14 16.18 11.41
CA ARG A 94 -9.04 14.79 10.94
C ARG A 94 -8.66 14.66 9.47
N THR A 95 -8.65 15.75 8.71
CA THR A 95 -8.36 15.72 7.27
C THR A 95 -7.17 16.57 6.92
N GLN A 96 -6.34 16.06 6.02
CA GLN A 96 -5.16 16.74 5.51
C GLN A 96 -4.94 16.44 4.02
N LEU A 97 -4.63 17.45 3.22
CA LEU A 97 -4.17 17.25 1.85
C LEU A 97 -2.68 16.90 1.88
N VAL A 98 -2.36 15.62 1.70
CA VAL A 98 -0.97 15.13 1.65
C VAL A 98 -0.37 15.24 0.25
N GLY A 99 -1.21 15.36 -0.77
CA GLY A 99 -0.81 15.62 -2.14
C GLY A 99 -0.36 17.07 -2.35
N ARG A 100 0.46 17.29 -3.38
CA ARG A 100 0.90 18.61 -3.80
C ARG A 100 0.18 19.01 -5.09
N LEU A 101 -0.71 20.00 -5.03
CA LEU A 101 -1.52 20.43 -6.17
C LEU A 101 -0.66 20.87 -7.37
N GLY A 102 0.50 21.50 -7.12
CA GLY A 102 1.46 21.86 -8.16
C GLY A 102 2.11 20.67 -8.88
N GLN A 103 1.94 19.46 -8.35
CA GLN A 103 2.36 18.19 -8.96
C GLN A 103 1.14 17.37 -9.44
N ASN A 104 -0.01 18.03 -9.58
CA ASN A 104 -1.28 17.39 -9.96
C ASN A 104 -1.72 16.26 -9.00
N ASN A 105 -1.29 16.32 -7.76
CA ASN A 105 -1.59 15.34 -6.73
C ASN A 105 -2.55 15.95 -5.69
N CYS A 106 -3.73 15.35 -5.58
CA CYS A 106 -4.83 15.77 -4.69
C CYS A 106 -5.09 14.76 -3.57
N THR A 107 -4.13 13.88 -3.27
CA THR A 107 -4.25 12.83 -2.26
C THR A 107 -4.66 13.39 -0.91
N LEU A 108 -5.72 12.82 -0.34
CA LEU A 108 -6.30 13.19 0.95
C LEU A 108 -5.98 12.14 2.01
N GLU A 109 -5.68 12.57 3.21
CA GLU A 109 -5.65 11.73 4.41
C GLU A 109 -6.83 12.07 5.30
N ILE A 110 -7.48 11.02 5.84
CA ILE A 110 -8.51 11.13 6.88
C ILE A 110 -8.05 10.27 8.05
N THR A 111 -7.89 10.88 9.23
CA THR A 111 -7.46 10.19 10.46
C THR A 111 -8.63 9.98 11.40
N GLY A 112 -8.53 8.97 12.29
CA GLY A 112 -9.59 8.66 13.24
C GLY A 112 -10.93 8.42 12.54
N VAL A 113 -10.91 7.58 11.50
CA VAL A 113 -12.09 7.26 10.67
C VAL A 113 -13.24 6.79 11.53
N LYS A 114 -14.42 7.35 11.31
CA LYS A 114 -15.66 7.01 12.03
C LYS A 114 -16.56 6.11 11.19
N ASP A 115 -17.41 5.35 11.82
CA ASP A 115 -18.33 4.40 11.19
C ASP A 115 -19.32 5.02 10.17
N HIS A 116 -19.54 6.33 10.26
CA HIS A 116 -20.40 7.11 9.37
C HIS A 116 -19.65 7.96 8.33
N ASP A 117 -18.33 7.84 8.23
CA ASP A 117 -17.52 8.56 7.23
C ASP A 117 -17.56 7.85 5.84
N ASN A 118 -18.74 7.46 5.37
CA ASN A 118 -18.87 6.61 4.17
C ASN A 118 -18.64 7.37 2.85
N GLY A 119 -18.89 8.68 2.80
CA GLY A 119 -18.89 9.46 1.56
C GLY A 119 -20.18 9.25 0.74
N PRO A 120 -20.18 9.34 -0.60
CA PRO A 120 -18.99 9.52 -1.46
C PRO A 120 -18.32 10.89 -1.35
N PHE A 121 -16.98 10.91 -1.31
CA PHE A 121 -16.18 12.13 -1.27
C PHE A 121 -15.57 12.44 -2.63
N CYS A 122 -15.69 13.68 -3.07
CA CYS A 122 -15.27 14.14 -4.37
C CYS A 122 -14.24 15.26 -4.26
N PHE A 123 -13.27 15.26 -5.17
CA PHE A 123 -12.30 16.34 -5.26
C PHE A 123 -12.82 17.49 -6.11
N ARG A 124 -12.47 18.71 -5.72
CA ARG A 124 -12.69 19.93 -6.46
C ARG A 124 -11.40 20.74 -6.52
N VAL A 125 -11.08 21.27 -7.67
CA VAL A 125 -9.97 22.19 -7.87
C VAL A 125 -10.49 23.57 -8.24
N GLU A 126 -9.89 24.60 -7.68
CA GLU A 126 -10.18 26.00 -7.98
C GLU A 126 -8.89 26.75 -8.29
N LEU A 127 -8.95 27.67 -9.24
CA LEU A 127 -7.94 28.68 -9.44
C LEU A 127 -8.41 29.96 -8.74
N VAL A 128 -7.66 30.43 -7.74
CA VAL A 128 -8.03 31.61 -6.96
C VAL A 128 -7.33 32.86 -7.46
N ARG A 129 -7.91 34.02 -7.19
CA ARG A 129 -7.34 35.38 -7.47
C ARG A 129 -6.28 35.68 -6.41
N THR A 130 -5.22 36.38 -6.83
CA THR A 130 -4.13 36.77 -5.91
C THR A 130 -4.54 37.92 -4.95
N GLU A 131 -5.58 38.67 -5.29
CA GLU A 131 -5.97 39.87 -4.56
C GLU A 131 -6.82 39.58 -3.32
N ASN A 132 -7.73 38.58 -3.41
CA ASN A 132 -8.73 38.32 -2.39
C ASN A 132 -9.04 36.83 -2.16
N ASN A 133 -8.26 35.94 -2.76
CA ASN A 133 -8.46 34.48 -2.71
C ASN A 133 -9.84 33.97 -3.21
N ASP A 134 -10.59 34.81 -3.92
CA ASP A 134 -11.85 34.40 -4.52
C ASP A 134 -11.62 33.44 -5.69
N PRO A 135 -12.49 32.43 -5.88
CA PRO A 135 -12.38 31.56 -7.04
C PRO A 135 -12.59 32.29 -8.35
N THR A 136 -11.84 31.89 -9.37
CA THR A 136 -12.05 32.35 -10.75
C THR A 136 -13.09 31.48 -11.44
N LYS A 137 -13.28 31.66 -12.76
CA LYS A 137 -14.11 30.77 -13.57
C LYS A 137 -13.45 29.39 -13.79
N ASP A 138 -12.12 29.30 -13.58
CA ASP A 138 -11.36 28.09 -13.75
C ASP A 138 -11.46 27.25 -12.46
N MET A 139 -12.56 26.51 -12.35
CA MET A 139 -12.84 25.61 -11.26
C MET A 139 -13.58 24.39 -11.78
N PHE A 140 -13.31 23.23 -11.19
CA PHE A 140 -14.00 22.00 -11.58
C PHE A 140 -14.18 21.04 -10.40
N SER A 141 -15.39 20.50 -10.26
CA SER A 141 -15.73 19.51 -9.25
C SER A 141 -15.92 18.15 -9.92
N PHE A 142 -15.13 17.16 -9.51
CA PHE A 142 -15.08 15.83 -10.13
C PHE A 142 -16.11 14.87 -9.54
N VAL A 143 -17.39 15.22 -9.61
CA VAL A 143 -18.50 14.48 -9.02
C VAL A 143 -18.76 13.09 -9.61
N ASP A 144 -18.16 12.80 -10.77
CA ASP A 144 -18.19 11.47 -11.39
C ASP A 144 -17.02 10.57 -10.92
N ASN A 145 -16.03 11.17 -10.25
CA ASN A 145 -14.82 10.50 -9.77
C ASN A 145 -14.68 10.69 -8.25
N CYS A 146 -15.60 10.13 -7.50
CA CYS A 146 -15.63 10.19 -6.03
C CYS A 146 -15.19 8.86 -5.44
N VAL A 147 -14.75 8.87 -4.19
CA VAL A 147 -14.41 7.69 -3.40
C VAL A 147 -15.52 7.37 -2.40
N GLU A 148 -15.86 6.11 -2.28
CA GLU A 148 -16.69 5.56 -1.20
C GLU A 148 -15.79 4.85 -0.20
N LEU A 149 -15.99 5.09 1.10
CA LEU A 149 -15.29 4.37 2.15
C LEU A 149 -16.22 3.28 2.70
N LYS A 150 -15.73 2.03 2.67
CA LYS A 150 -16.41 0.91 3.32
C LYS A 150 -15.82 0.75 4.71
N MET A 151 -16.65 0.95 5.72
CA MET A 151 -16.21 0.89 7.10
C MET A 151 -16.05 -0.55 7.57
N LEU A 152 -14.85 -0.87 8.06
CA LEU A 152 -14.53 -2.13 8.71
C LEU A 152 -14.53 -1.89 10.23
N PRO A 153 -15.44 -2.53 10.98
CA PRO A 153 -15.51 -2.38 12.44
C PRO A 153 -14.34 -3.07 13.15
N GLU A 154 -13.81 -4.12 12.55
CA GLU A 154 -12.73 -4.96 13.08
C GLU A 154 -11.60 -5.10 12.04
N PRO A 155 -10.34 -5.17 12.51
CA PRO A 155 -9.21 -5.39 11.60
C PRO A 155 -9.20 -6.82 11.08
N ALA A 156 -8.73 -6.99 9.84
CA ALA A 156 -8.46 -8.31 9.28
C ALA A 156 -7.35 -9.02 10.07
N GLU A 157 -7.43 -10.34 10.16
CA GLU A 157 -6.38 -11.15 10.74
C GLU A 157 -5.11 -11.10 9.89
N PRO A 158 -3.91 -11.12 10.52
CA PRO A 158 -2.67 -11.18 9.80
C PRO A 158 -2.55 -12.47 8.96
N THR A 159 -1.93 -12.37 7.80
CA THR A 159 -1.59 -13.55 7.00
C THR A 159 -0.20 -14.01 7.37
N VAL A 160 -0.07 -15.31 7.74
CA VAL A 160 1.21 -15.94 8.07
C VAL A 160 1.65 -16.89 6.96
N ILE A 161 2.84 -16.64 6.40
CA ILE A 161 3.50 -17.50 5.41
C ILE A 161 4.70 -18.14 6.08
N LYS A 162 4.72 -19.47 6.10
CA LYS A 162 5.78 -20.26 6.75
C LYS A 162 6.02 -21.60 6.04
N PRO A 163 7.23 -22.18 6.13
CA PRO A 163 7.44 -23.59 5.78
C PRO A 163 6.63 -24.51 6.69
N MET A 164 6.28 -25.70 6.21
CA MET A 164 5.45 -26.64 6.97
C MET A 164 6.16 -27.16 8.23
N THR A 165 7.48 -27.42 8.13
CA THR A 165 8.31 -27.95 9.22
C THR A 165 9.60 -27.15 9.33
N ALA A 166 10.10 -26.98 10.53
CA ALA A 166 11.42 -26.45 10.83
C ALA A 166 12.40 -27.60 11.08
N THR A 167 13.66 -27.42 10.71
CA THR A 167 14.73 -28.37 11.05
C THR A 167 15.50 -27.84 12.24
N GLN A 168 15.75 -28.68 13.24
CA GLN A 168 16.54 -28.34 14.42
C GLN A 168 17.93 -27.80 14.01
N GLY A 169 18.31 -26.64 14.54
CA GLY A 169 19.63 -26.01 14.30
C GLY A 169 19.76 -25.27 12.97
N GLU A 170 18.72 -25.28 12.09
CA GLU A 170 18.72 -24.54 10.82
C GLU A 170 17.86 -23.27 10.89
N PRO A 171 18.20 -22.21 10.13
CA PRO A 171 17.38 -21.02 10.09
C PRO A 171 15.97 -21.28 9.55
N TYR A 172 14.96 -20.94 10.33
CA TYR A 172 13.55 -21.01 9.96
C TYR A 172 12.96 -19.61 9.90
N THR A 173 12.44 -19.22 8.74
CA THR A 173 11.88 -17.87 8.51
C THR A 173 10.38 -17.93 8.30
N VAL A 174 9.66 -17.10 9.04
CA VAL A 174 8.21 -16.90 8.97
C VAL A 174 7.94 -15.44 8.63
N THR A 175 6.99 -15.21 7.75
CA THR A 175 6.56 -13.86 7.37
C THR A 175 5.10 -13.67 7.76
N CYS A 176 4.85 -12.60 8.50
CA CYS A 176 3.53 -12.11 8.88
C CYS A 176 3.24 -10.84 8.09
N SER A 177 2.05 -10.70 7.51
CA SER A 177 1.66 -9.51 6.76
C SER A 177 0.24 -9.07 7.06
N VAL A 178 0.02 -7.76 6.98
CA VAL A 178 -1.31 -7.13 7.06
C VAL A 178 -1.47 -6.10 5.96
N ILE A 179 -2.69 -5.99 5.45
CA ILE A 179 -3.10 -4.94 4.53
C ILE A 179 -3.72 -3.81 5.34
N HIS A 180 -3.39 -2.56 4.99
CA HIS A 180 -3.91 -1.37 5.66
C HIS A 180 -4.01 -0.19 4.68
N THR A 181 -4.69 0.88 5.10
CA THR A 181 -4.93 2.10 4.30
C THR A 181 -4.20 3.33 4.83
N CYS A 182 -3.30 3.14 5.80
CA CYS A 182 -2.66 4.19 6.58
C CYS A 182 -1.12 4.17 6.45
N PRO A 183 -0.54 4.62 5.32
CA PRO A 183 0.91 4.59 5.10
C PRO A 183 1.68 5.58 5.98
N THR A 184 1.02 6.62 6.47
CA THR A 184 1.57 7.64 7.38
C THR A 184 1.69 7.14 8.81
N HIS A 185 0.85 6.15 9.20
CA HIS A 185 0.82 5.51 10.50
C HIS A 185 0.73 3.99 10.32
N VAL A 186 1.82 3.39 9.88
CA VAL A 186 1.87 1.95 9.55
C VAL A 186 1.58 1.07 10.75
N PRO A 187 0.85 -0.04 10.60
CA PRO A 187 0.60 -0.99 11.67
C PRO A 187 1.90 -1.58 12.23
N LYS A 188 1.94 -1.77 13.53
CA LYS A 188 3.06 -2.40 14.22
C LYS A 188 2.84 -3.91 14.29
N LEU A 189 3.74 -4.69 13.69
CA LEU A 189 3.74 -6.14 13.77
C LEU A 189 4.71 -6.60 14.87
N THR A 190 4.22 -7.44 15.78
CA THR A 190 5.00 -7.97 16.90
C THR A 190 4.84 -9.49 17.00
N TRP A 191 5.88 -10.15 17.51
CA TRP A 191 5.91 -11.59 17.73
C TRP A 191 5.99 -11.88 19.24
N ASN A 192 5.40 -12.98 19.67
CA ASN A 192 5.52 -13.46 21.04
C ASN A 192 6.87 -14.18 21.31
N LEU A 193 7.80 -14.07 20.40
CA LEU A 193 9.15 -14.64 20.45
C LEU A 193 10.19 -13.52 20.45
N ASP A 194 11.09 -13.55 21.42
CA ASP A 194 12.30 -12.75 21.36
C ASP A 194 13.22 -13.34 20.28
N SER A 195 13.47 -12.59 19.23
CA SER A 195 14.29 -13.01 18.11
C SER A 195 15.38 -12.00 17.87
N THR A 196 16.54 -12.52 17.47
CA THR A 196 17.70 -11.70 17.11
C THR A 196 17.57 -11.03 15.76
N LYS A 197 16.59 -11.46 14.92
CA LYS A 197 16.46 -10.94 13.56
C LYS A 197 14.98 -10.84 13.11
N VAL A 198 14.46 -9.62 13.20
CA VAL A 198 13.18 -9.23 12.59
C VAL A 198 13.44 -8.20 11.50
N ILE A 199 12.89 -8.41 10.32
CA ILE A 199 12.98 -7.48 9.18
C ILE A 199 11.57 -7.04 8.84
N VAL A 200 11.35 -5.72 8.75
CA VAL A 200 10.04 -5.14 8.41
C VAL A 200 10.12 -4.48 7.03
N HIS A 201 9.13 -4.73 6.20
CA HIS A 201 8.96 -4.13 4.88
C HIS A 201 7.58 -3.52 4.75
N HIS A 202 7.52 -2.40 4.00
CA HIS A 202 6.27 -1.73 3.63
C HIS A 202 6.19 -1.65 2.11
N LYS A 203 5.03 -2.00 1.56
CA LYS A 203 4.82 -2.06 0.12
C LYS A 203 3.49 -1.41 -0.27
N ASP A 204 3.52 -0.52 -1.25
CA ASP A 204 2.31 -0.02 -1.90
C ASP A 204 1.75 -1.09 -2.84
N ILE A 205 0.56 -1.61 -2.54
CA ILE A 205 -0.16 -2.59 -3.36
C ILE A 205 -1.23 -1.96 -4.23
N LYS A 206 -1.21 -0.61 -4.33
CA LYS A 206 -2.08 0.23 -5.14
C LYS A 206 -3.51 0.38 -4.61
N GLN A 207 -4.25 1.27 -5.26
CA GLN A 207 -5.66 1.56 -4.94
C GLN A 207 -5.91 2.01 -3.50
N GLY A 208 -4.95 2.71 -2.89
CA GLY A 208 -5.07 3.18 -1.50
C GLY A 208 -4.81 2.11 -0.45
N ASN A 209 -4.24 0.97 -0.85
CA ASN A 209 -3.84 -0.10 0.06
C ASN A 209 -2.33 -0.27 0.10
N TRP A 210 -1.83 -0.57 1.29
CA TRP A 210 -0.44 -0.90 1.58
C TRP A 210 -0.36 -2.21 2.33
N GLU A 211 0.77 -2.88 2.20
CA GLU A 211 1.07 -4.10 2.93
C GLU A 211 2.26 -3.85 3.84
N THR A 212 2.12 -4.17 5.12
CA THR A 212 3.22 -4.23 6.08
C THR A 212 3.54 -5.68 6.35
N GLN A 213 4.81 -6.06 6.15
CA GLN A 213 5.33 -7.41 6.36
C GLN A 213 6.39 -7.39 7.44
N SER A 214 6.36 -8.42 8.33
CA SER A 214 7.39 -8.67 9.33
C SER A 214 7.91 -10.11 9.14
N SER A 215 9.20 -10.25 8.83
CA SER A 215 9.85 -11.54 8.69
C SER A 215 10.69 -11.83 9.94
N LEU A 216 10.31 -12.90 10.64
CA LEU A 216 10.99 -13.42 11.83
C LEU A 216 11.87 -14.60 11.42
N THR A 217 13.17 -14.55 11.75
CA THR A 217 14.06 -15.70 11.56
C THR A 217 14.53 -16.19 12.92
N VAL A 218 14.31 -17.49 13.18
CA VAL A 218 14.71 -18.21 14.39
C VAL A 218 15.55 -19.43 14.03
N ILE A 219 16.35 -19.92 14.97
CA ILE A 219 17.03 -21.21 14.87
C ILE A 219 16.36 -22.11 15.90
N PRO A 220 15.44 -23.02 15.48
CA PRO A 220 14.67 -23.84 16.39
C PRO A 220 15.55 -24.87 17.11
N GLU A 221 15.29 -25.05 18.39
CA GLU A 221 15.83 -26.14 19.20
C GLU A 221 14.73 -27.22 19.42
N GLU A 222 15.11 -28.35 19.97
CA GLU A 222 14.18 -29.45 20.30
C GLU A 222 13.05 -29.00 21.23
N LYS A 223 13.38 -28.14 22.21
CA LYS A 223 12.40 -27.56 23.15
C LYS A 223 11.35 -26.67 22.52
N ASP A 224 11.57 -26.22 21.27
CA ASP A 224 10.65 -25.34 20.53
C ASP A 224 9.61 -26.14 19.72
N ASP A 225 9.70 -27.49 19.72
CA ASP A 225 8.68 -28.31 19.09
C ASP A 225 7.33 -28.15 19.80
N ASN A 226 6.26 -28.03 19.00
CA ASN A 226 4.89 -27.74 19.43
C ASN A 226 4.71 -26.39 20.16
N ARG A 227 5.65 -25.46 20.01
CA ARG A 227 5.52 -24.11 20.54
C ARG A 227 4.58 -23.29 19.69
N GLU A 228 3.66 -22.55 20.32
CA GLU A 228 2.79 -21.60 19.65
C GLU A 228 3.52 -20.28 19.38
N ILE A 229 3.51 -19.85 18.12
CA ILE A 229 4.05 -18.58 17.66
C ILE A 229 2.90 -17.69 17.20
N THR A 230 2.80 -16.50 17.79
CA THR A 230 1.75 -15.55 17.49
C THR A 230 2.35 -14.28 16.88
N CYS A 231 1.80 -13.86 15.75
CA CYS A 231 1.97 -12.55 15.17
C CYS A 231 0.81 -11.65 15.55
N THR A 232 1.08 -10.50 16.16
CA THR A 232 0.07 -9.51 16.52
C THR A 232 0.28 -8.23 15.72
N ALA A 233 -0.76 -7.77 15.04
CA ALA A 233 -0.84 -6.49 14.37
C ALA A 233 -1.57 -5.48 15.25
N GLU A 234 -0.95 -4.33 15.49
CA GLU A 234 -1.56 -3.18 16.15
C GLU A 234 -1.71 -2.04 15.16
N PHE A 235 -2.95 -1.67 14.87
CA PHE A 235 -3.29 -0.64 13.89
C PHE A 235 -3.34 0.75 14.54
N ASN A 236 -3.24 1.79 13.72
CA ASN A 236 -3.52 3.14 14.17
C ASN A 236 -4.97 3.19 14.74
N GLY A 237 -5.17 3.84 15.89
CA GLY A 237 -6.43 3.77 16.64
C GLY A 237 -6.45 2.68 17.72
N GLY A 238 -5.41 1.84 17.82
CA GLY A 238 -5.21 0.87 18.90
C GLY A 238 -5.91 -0.48 18.74
N LEU A 239 -6.65 -0.70 17.63
CA LEU A 239 -7.24 -2.00 17.34
C LEU A 239 -6.15 -3.02 17.03
N LYS A 240 -6.37 -4.26 17.45
CA LYS A 240 -5.41 -5.37 17.30
C LYS A 240 -6.08 -6.58 16.69
N SER A 241 -5.30 -7.30 15.89
CA SER A 241 -5.63 -8.64 15.42
C SER A 241 -4.38 -9.53 15.51
N SER A 242 -4.58 -10.83 15.58
CA SER A 242 -3.44 -11.76 15.72
C SER A 242 -3.73 -13.08 15.03
N GLU A 243 -2.66 -13.71 14.55
CA GLU A 243 -2.66 -15.04 13.98
C GLU A 243 -1.63 -15.90 14.71
N THR A 244 -2.03 -17.13 15.07
CA THR A 244 -1.21 -18.06 15.84
C THR A 244 -1.03 -19.38 15.08
N PHE A 245 0.18 -19.92 15.08
CA PHE A 245 0.47 -21.23 14.52
C PHE A 245 1.39 -22.01 15.43
N THR A 246 1.34 -23.35 15.30
CA THR A 246 2.23 -24.26 16.02
C THR A 246 3.49 -24.52 15.20
N LEU A 247 4.65 -24.38 15.81
CA LEU A 247 5.95 -24.72 15.23
C LEU A 247 6.18 -26.23 15.36
N HIS A 248 6.41 -26.89 14.23
CA HIS A 248 6.80 -28.31 14.20
C HIS A 248 8.28 -28.43 13.86
N VAL A 249 9.06 -28.95 14.81
CA VAL A 249 10.52 -29.08 14.68
C VAL A 249 10.88 -30.53 14.35
N LYS A 250 11.49 -30.72 13.18
CA LYS A 250 12.08 -32.03 12.82
C LYS A 250 13.43 -32.17 13.48
N HIS A 251 13.57 -33.21 14.32
CA HIS A 251 14.83 -33.52 14.96
C HIS A 251 15.83 -34.12 13.96
N ILE A 252 17.07 -33.71 14.10
CA ILE A 252 18.19 -34.36 13.42
C ILE A 252 18.70 -35.46 14.35
N GLU A 253 18.36 -36.72 14.05
CA GLU A 253 18.94 -37.84 14.75
C GLU A 253 20.45 -37.88 14.47
N ASN A 254 21.23 -37.60 15.50
CA ASN A 254 22.69 -37.67 15.41
C ASN A 254 23.17 -39.07 15.76
N TYR A 255 23.33 -39.91 14.73
CA TYR A 255 23.84 -41.26 14.90
C TYR A 255 25.33 -41.35 15.17
N ASN A 256 26.06 -40.24 15.32
CA ASN A 256 27.51 -40.21 15.54
C ASN A 256 27.94 -41.02 16.76
N HIS A 257 27.11 -41.03 17.83
CA HIS A 257 27.37 -41.85 19.03
C HIS A 257 27.34 -43.36 18.78
N ILE A 258 26.69 -43.82 17.69
CA ILE A 258 26.66 -45.22 17.29
C ILE A 258 27.70 -45.47 16.18
N ILE A 259 27.77 -44.57 15.19
CA ILE A 259 28.65 -44.74 14.02
C ILE A 259 30.13 -44.67 14.43
N ILE A 260 30.54 -43.71 15.24
CA ILE A 260 31.95 -43.55 15.63
C ILE A 260 32.46 -44.77 16.41
N PRO A 261 31.81 -45.28 17.46
CA PRO A 261 32.25 -46.50 18.17
C PRO A 261 32.26 -47.70 17.26
N ALA A 262 31.26 -47.87 16.38
CA ALA A 262 31.19 -49.00 15.46
C ALA A 262 32.35 -49.01 14.47
N VAL A 263 32.65 -47.83 13.85
CA VAL A 263 33.79 -47.69 12.91
C VAL A 263 35.12 -47.95 13.61
N VAL A 264 35.30 -47.39 14.84
CA VAL A 264 36.51 -47.59 15.63
C VAL A 264 36.64 -49.09 16.04
N GLY A 265 35.52 -49.71 16.48
CA GLY A 265 35.50 -51.14 16.85
C GLY A 265 35.85 -52.09 15.68
N ILE A 266 35.27 -51.83 14.51
CA ILE A 266 35.59 -52.59 13.29
C ILE A 266 37.04 -52.34 12.86
N GLY A 267 37.51 -51.10 12.88
CA GLY A 267 38.91 -50.75 12.56
C GLY A 267 39.91 -51.44 13.46
N THR A 268 39.68 -51.47 14.77
CA THR A 268 40.54 -52.17 15.72
C THR A 268 40.52 -53.66 15.54
N ALA A 269 39.37 -54.26 15.27
CA ALA A 269 39.25 -55.71 15.00
C ALA A 269 40.03 -56.13 13.73
N LEU A 270 39.98 -55.31 12.68
CA LEU A 270 40.76 -55.56 11.46
C LEU A 270 42.27 -55.38 11.65
N LEU A 271 42.69 -54.31 12.35
CA LEU A 271 44.10 -53.97 12.53
C LEU A 271 44.82 -54.96 13.49
N PHE A 272 44.16 -55.40 14.56
CA PHE A 272 44.77 -56.21 15.59
C PHE A 272 44.25 -57.67 15.60
N GLY A 273 42.97 -57.90 15.38
CA GLY A 273 42.37 -59.17 15.46
C GLY A 273 42.85 -60.17 14.37
N ILE A 274 42.83 -59.70 13.10
CA ILE A 274 43.24 -60.53 11.96
C ILE A 274 44.75 -60.89 12.06
N PRO A 275 45.69 -59.96 12.31
CA PRO A 275 47.07 -60.32 12.50
C PRO A 275 47.32 -61.34 13.66
N CYS A 276 46.61 -61.12 14.81
CA CYS A 276 46.72 -62.02 15.94
C CYS A 276 46.26 -63.41 15.57
N ILE A 277 45.16 -63.64 14.85
CA ILE A 277 44.66 -64.91 14.39
C ILE A 277 45.65 -65.54 13.41
N LEU A 278 46.22 -64.81 12.49
CA LEU A 278 47.18 -65.25 11.53
C LEU A 278 48.50 -65.70 12.22
N MET A 279 48.93 -64.95 13.20
CA MET A 279 50.10 -65.34 14.02
C MET A 279 49.83 -66.62 14.85
N ALA A 280 48.68 -66.73 15.51
CA ALA A 280 48.32 -67.89 16.25
C ALA A 280 48.24 -69.17 15.41
N LYS A 281 47.82 -69.06 14.12
CA LYS A 281 47.81 -70.15 13.15
C LYS A 281 49.23 -70.57 12.69
N LYS A 282 50.20 -69.66 12.70
CA LYS A 282 51.55 -69.89 12.27
C LYS A 282 52.40 -70.61 13.33
N TYR A 283 51.98 -70.54 14.61
CA TYR A 283 52.67 -71.13 15.76
C TYR A 283 52.00 -72.41 16.25
N LYS A 284 50.96 -72.87 15.59
CA LYS A 284 50.41 -74.24 15.75
C LYS A 284 50.93 -75.16 14.63
#